data_1bd710e1f733f55d9b0ed61bef2b3c05
#
_entry.id   1bd710e1f733f55d9b0ed61bef2b3c05
#
_cell.length_a   1.000
_cell.length_b   1.000
_cell.length_c   1.000
_cell.angle_alpha   90.00
_cell.angle_beta   90.00
_cell.angle_gamma   90.00
#
_symmetry.space_group_name_H-M   'P 1'
#
loop_
_entity.id
_entity.type
_entity.pdbx_description
1 polymer ?
#
loop_
_entity_poly.entity_id
_entity_poly.type
_entity_poly.pdbx_seq_one_letter_code
_entity_poly.pdbx_strand_id
1 'polypeptide(L)'
;FILMGLSVVGAVWGTVIGYALAAFTAVYIFKVYMPKYIPQYSDDFHFSFSQELKLAVMLIKFAIPVIITAIAEMLIFNICTLVMGKFLTLESVGFFTAADPISRLPLMISISVATTILPASSEAFKLHDIKALQKYVGQSYKISLLFVVPMCIGLALFAVPTLQVFYFKNPSYVNGAAALGILAIGMTFYSIFAISTSIVQGVGNPRIPMYILVFGSIATGVLSWILAPILGIAGGATATTIACFLMMVPCVYFVFKLTETKAPTMAVVKILIATFIMGAVGYFIPKTPIWLFPGIIFCMIVYFFSLILVKFFAKEDIATLRGYSSKLGPLAKIVNKLLNLVEKIEFRNK
;
A
#
# COMPACT_ATOMS: atom_id res chain seq x y z
N PHE A 1 11.00 -2.47 -28.98
CA PHE A 1 10.68 -1.21 -29.65
C PHE A 1 11.66 -0.08 -29.30
N ILE A 2 11.98 0.14 -28.03
CA ILE A 2 12.99 1.15 -27.62
C ILE A 2 14.36 0.82 -28.20
N LEU A 3 14.81 -0.44 -28.17
CA LEU A 3 16.08 -0.93 -28.74
C LEU A 3 16.09 -0.88 -30.26
N MET A 4 14.95 -0.78 -30.92
CA MET A 4 14.81 -0.60 -32.39
C MET A 4 14.82 0.88 -32.79
N GLY A 5 15.17 1.80 -31.88
CA GLY A 5 15.28 3.23 -32.19
C GLY A 5 13.96 4.02 -32.16
N LEU A 6 12.84 3.40 -31.73
CA LEU A 6 11.54 4.07 -31.67
C LEU A 6 11.37 4.93 -30.43
N SER A 7 12.39 5.05 -29.57
CA SER A 7 12.42 5.96 -28.41
C SER A 7 11.11 5.94 -27.60
N VAL A 8 10.52 7.10 -27.33
CA VAL A 8 9.27 7.26 -26.55
C VAL A 8 8.07 6.62 -27.25
N VAL A 9 7.99 6.72 -28.57
CA VAL A 9 6.89 6.10 -29.35
C VAL A 9 6.92 4.57 -29.21
N GLY A 10 8.11 3.97 -29.17
CA GLY A 10 8.27 2.53 -28.96
C GLY A 10 7.80 2.08 -27.56
N ALA A 11 8.00 2.90 -26.52
CA ALA A 11 7.50 2.63 -25.18
C ALA A 11 5.96 2.64 -25.15
N VAL A 12 5.35 3.65 -25.79
CA VAL A 12 3.87 3.76 -25.87
C VAL A 12 3.28 2.56 -26.61
N TRP A 13 3.82 2.18 -27.78
CA TRP A 13 3.36 1.00 -28.50
C TRP A 13 3.53 -0.30 -27.71
N GLY A 14 4.62 -0.45 -26.96
CA GLY A 14 4.82 -1.59 -26.07
C GLY A 14 3.72 -1.71 -25.01
N THR A 15 3.32 -0.58 -24.44
CA THR A 15 2.24 -0.53 -23.44
C THR A 15 0.88 -0.86 -24.07
N VAL A 16 0.55 -0.29 -25.22
CA VAL A 16 -0.72 -0.55 -25.94
C VAL A 16 -0.83 -2.02 -26.32
N ILE A 17 0.23 -2.61 -26.90
CA ILE A 17 0.24 -4.04 -27.27
C ILE A 17 0.12 -4.92 -26.00
N GLY A 18 0.78 -4.56 -24.92
CA GLY A 18 0.66 -5.27 -23.65
C GLY A 18 -0.78 -5.31 -23.13
N TYR A 19 -1.49 -4.18 -23.13
CA TYR A 19 -2.90 -4.12 -22.75
C TYR A 19 -3.81 -4.87 -23.73
N ALA A 20 -3.54 -4.82 -25.04
CA ALA A 20 -4.31 -5.57 -26.03
C ALA A 20 -4.16 -7.09 -25.82
N LEU A 21 -2.95 -7.57 -25.56
CA LEU A 21 -2.70 -8.98 -25.25
C LEU A 21 -3.38 -9.40 -23.93
N ALA A 22 -3.31 -8.57 -22.90
CA ALA A 22 -4.00 -8.83 -21.65
C ALA A 22 -5.53 -8.92 -21.82
N ALA A 23 -6.12 -8.00 -22.61
CA ALA A 23 -7.55 -8.04 -22.92
C ALA A 23 -7.93 -9.29 -23.73
N PHE A 24 -7.13 -9.67 -24.73
CA PHE A 24 -7.35 -10.89 -25.49
C PHE A 24 -7.29 -12.14 -24.61
N THR A 25 -6.28 -12.21 -23.75
CA THR A 25 -6.12 -13.33 -22.80
C THR A 25 -7.31 -13.41 -21.83
N ALA A 26 -7.77 -12.26 -21.32
CA ALA A 26 -8.92 -12.20 -20.45
C ALA A 26 -10.21 -12.70 -21.14
N VAL A 27 -10.47 -12.28 -22.38
CA VAL A 27 -11.60 -12.74 -23.19
C VAL A 27 -11.51 -14.25 -23.49
N TYR A 28 -10.30 -14.75 -23.79
CA TYR A 28 -10.06 -16.17 -24.02
C TYR A 28 -10.37 -16.99 -22.76
N ILE A 29 -9.84 -16.58 -21.61
CA ILE A 29 -10.10 -17.24 -20.31
C ILE A 29 -11.60 -17.20 -19.99
N PHE A 30 -12.25 -16.06 -20.19
CA PHE A 30 -13.69 -15.91 -19.95
C PHE A 30 -14.51 -16.88 -20.82
N LYS A 31 -14.21 -16.97 -22.13
CA LYS A 31 -14.95 -17.87 -23.05
C LYS A 31 -14.67 -19.35 -22.83
N VAL A 32 -13.44 -19.73 -22.48
CA VAL A 32 -13.02 -21.14 -22.43
C VAL A 32 -13.18 -21.75 -21.04
N TYR A 33 -12.83 -20.98 -19.98
CA TYR A 33 -12.79 -21.52 -18.62
C TYR A 33 -14.04 -21.18 -17.81
N MET A 34 -14.62 -20.00 -17.96
CA MET A 34 -15.77 -19.60 -17.14
C MET A 34 -17.00 -20.50 -17.30
N PRO A 35 -17.35 -20.97 -18.51
CA PRO A 35 -18.49 -21.89 -18.66
C PRO A 35 -18.36 -23.21 -17.89
N LYS A 36 -17.11 -23.62 -17.55
CA LYS A 36 -16.84 -24.84 -16.77
C LYS A 36 -17.09 -24.68 -15.28
N TYR A 37 -17.07 -23.45 -14.77
CA TYR A 37 -17.16 -23.14 -13.35
C TYR A 37 -18.46 -22.45 -12.96
N ILE A 38 -19.19 -21.87 -13.93
CA ILE A 38 -20.50 -21.30 -13.69
C ILE A 38 -21.53 -22.42 -13.84
N PRO A 39 -22.37 -22.69 -12.80
CA PRO A 39 -23.49 -23.60 -12.96
C PRO A 39 -24.31 -23.13 -14.15
N GLN A 40 -24.58 -24.05 -15.09
CA GLN A 40 -25.55 -23.75 -16.14
C GLN A 40 -26.90 -23.57 -15.45
N TYR A 41 -27.33 -22.32 -15.32
CA TYR A 41 -28.69 -22.01 -14.91
C TYR A 41 -29.61 -22.49 -16.03
N SER A 42 -30.67 -23.18 -15.67
CA SER A 42 -31.72 -23.54 -16.59
C SER A 42 -32.29 -22.31 -17.31
N ASP A 43 -32.51 -22.41 -18.60
CA ASP A 43 -33.00 -21.34 -19.51
C ASP A 43 -34.37 -20.71 -19.11
N ASP A 44 -34.93 -21.07 -17.96
CA ASP A 44 -36.25 -20.62 -17.49
C ASP A 44 -36.25 -19.21 -16.86
N PHE A 45 -35.11 -18.57 -16.73
CA PHE A 45 -35.03 -17.19 -16.20
C PHE A 45 -35.09 -16.16 -17.33
N HIS A 46 -36.25 -15.87 -17.84
CA HIS A 46 -36.47 -14.71 -18.70
C HIS A 46 -36.71 -13.45 -17.86
N PHE A 47 -35.70 -12.61 -17.76
CA PHE A 47 -35.86 -11.26 -17.18
C PHE A 47 -36.70 -10.42 -18.16
N SER A 48 -37.74 -9.76 -17.64
CA SER A 48 -38.43 -8.71 -18.39
C SER A 48 -37.45 -7.54 -18.63
N PHE A 49 -37.50 -6.88 -19.79
CA PHE A 49 -36.67 -5.71 -20.13
C PHE A 49 -36.67 -4.66 -19.01
N SER A 50 -37.78 -4.47 -18.31
CA SER A 50 -37.89 -3.59 -17.15
C SER A 50 -37.03 -4.04 -15.96
N GLN A 51 -36.87 -5.35 -15.75
CA GLN A 51 -36.03 -5.91 -14.68
C GLN A 51 -34.56 -5.77 -15.03
N GLU A 52 -34.18 -6.02 -16.28
CA GLU A 52 -32.80 -5.80 -16.78
C GLU A 52 -32.42 -4.33 -16.68
N LEU A 53 -33.31 -3.39 -17.04
CA LEU A 53 -33.05 -1.97 -16.91
C LEU A 53 -32.88 -1.54 -15.44
N LYS A 54 -33.69 -2.06 -14.52
CA LYS A 54 -33.55 -1.81 -13.09
C LYS A 54 -32.22 -2.32 -12.56
N LEU A 55 -31.81 -3.52 -12.97
CA LEU A 55 -30.52 -4.10 -12.60
C LEU A 55 -29.35 -3.27 -13.16
N ALA A 56 -29.42 -2.86 -14.43
CA ALA A 56 -28.43 -2.01 -15.06
C ALA A 56 -28.28 -0.66 -14.33
N VAL A 57 -29.40 -0.01 -13.99
CA VAL A 57 -29.38 1.25 -13.22
C VAL A 57 -28.78 1.04 -11.82
N MET A 58 -29.09 -0.07 -11.17
CA MET A 58 -28.49 -0.40 -9.86
C MET A 58 -26.98 -0.59 -9.97
N LEU A 59 -26.51 -1.33 -10.99
CA LEU A 59 -25.09 -1.54 -11.26
C LEU A 59 -24.36 -0.21 -11.58
N ILE A 60 -24.97 0.65 -12.41
CA ILE A 60 -24.42 1.96 -12.73
C ILE A 60 -24.31 2.84 -11.47
N LYS A 61 -25.36 2.89 -10.64
CA LYS A 61 -25.35 3.65 -9.39
C LYS A 61 -24.26 3.18 -8.42
N PHE A 62 -23.94 1.90 -8.43
CA PHE A 62 -22.84 1.34 -7.66
C PHE A 62 -21.47 1.63 -8.31
N ALA A 63 -21.40 1.55 -9.64
CA ALA A 63 -20.16 1.76 -10.38
C ALA A 63 -19.66 3.21 -10.33
N ILE A 64 -20.55 4.22 -10.34
CA ILE A 64 -20.18 5.63 -10.34
C ILE A 64 -19.25 5.99 -9.16
N PRO A 65 -19.57 5.70 -7.88
CA PRO A 65 -18.65 5.97 -6.78
C PRO A 65 -17.29 5.26 -6.91
N VAL A 66 -17.29 4.03 -7.43
CA VAL A 66 -16.05 3.26 -7.65
C VAL A 66 -15.18 3.89 -8.74
N ILE A 67 -15.79 4.33 -9.84
CA ILE A 67 -15.10 5.04 -10.92
C ILE A 67 -14.49 6.36 -10.41
N ILE A 68 -15.26 7.14 -9.66
CA ILE A 68 -14.79 8.40 -9.07
C ILE A 68 -13.61 8.12 -8.12
N THR A 69 -13.70 7.08 -7.32
CA THR A 69 -12.60 6.66 -6.43
C THR A 69 -11.34 6.31 -7.24
N ALA A 70 -11.46 5.53 -8.31
CA ALA A 70 -10.34 5.15 -9.16
C ALA A 70 -9.70 6.36 -9.87
N ILE A 71 -10.52 7.29 -10.36
CA ILE A 71 -10.02 8.55 -10.97
C ILE A 71 -9.30 9.40 -9.92
N ALA A 72 -9.88 9.57 -8.74
CA ALA A 72 -9.28 10.35 -7.67
C ALA A 72 -7.96 9.72 -7.18
N GLU A 73 -7.87 8.38 -7.12
CA GLU A 73 -6.63 7.66 -6.81
C GLU A 73 -5.56 7.89 -7.89
N MET A 74 -5.93 7.83 -9.16
CA MET A 74 -5.03 8.16 -10.25
C MET A 74 -4.54 9.63 -10.15
N LEU A 75 -5.43 10.57 -9.83
CA LEU A 75 -5.10 11.97 -9.70
C LEU A 75 -4.14 12.24 -8.55
N ILE A 76 -4.31 11.61 -7.38
CA ILE A 76 -3.47 11.87 -6.22
C ILE A 76 -2.00 11.58 -6.49
N PHE A 77 -1.74 10.56 -7.31
CA PHE A 77 -0.39 10.14 -7.66
C PHE A 77 0.21 10.87 -8.87
N ASN A 78 -0.61 11.48 -9.72
CA ASN A 78 -0.13 12.11 -10.94
C ASN A 78 -0.24 13.64 -10.93
N ILE A 79 -1.17 14.21 -10.16
CA ILE A 79 -1.41 15.66 -10.14
C ILE A 79 -0.18 16.44 -9.66
N CYS A 80 0.57 15.88 -8.72
CA CYS A 80 1.82 16.45 -8.24
C CYS A 80 2.85 16.58 -9.39
N THR A 81 3.02 15.53 -10.19
CA THR A 81 3.92 15.55 -11.35
C THR A 81 3.50 16.58 -12.39
N LEU A 82 2.19 16.68 -12.67
CA LEU A 82 1.63 17.67 -13.61
C LEU A 82 1.88 19.11 -13.12
N VAL A 83 1.64 19.36 -11.83
CA VAL A 83 1.87 20.69 -11.23
C VAL A 83 3.36 21.03 -11.24
N MET A 84 4.24 20.10 -10.86
CA MET A 84 5.69 20.34 -10.90
C MET A 84 6.20 20.62 -12.33
N GLY A 85 5.62 19.98 -13.35
CA GLY A 85 5.98 20.23 -14.75
C GLY A 85 5.74 21.67 -15.22
N LYS A 86 4.90 22.44 -14.51
CA LYS A 86 4.69 23.87 -14.77
C LYS A 86 5.78 24.76 -14.16
N PHE A 87 6.33 24.38 -13.02
CA PHE A 87 7.23 25.25 -12.24
C PHE A 87 8.70 24.80 -12.29
N LEU A 88 8.97 23.53 -12.56
CA LEU A 88 10.31 22.95 -12.52
C LEU A 88 10.77 22.51 -13.90
N THR A 89 12.08 22.30 -14.03
CA THR A 89 12.65 21.74 -15.25
C THR A 89 12.22 20.29 -15.45
N LEU A 90 12.11 19.87 -16.72
CA LEU A 90 11.77 18.47 -17.07
C LEU A 90 12.71 17.46 -16.44
N GLU A 91 13.98 17.82 -16.29
CA GLU A 91 14.99 16.99 -15.63
C GLU A 91 14.64 16.75 -14.13
N SER A 92 14.28 17.84 -13.42
CA SER A 92 13.85 17.74 -12.00
C SER A 92 12.59 16.89 -11.84
N VAL A 93 11.60 17.05 -12.74
CA VAL A 93 10.40 16.21 -12.76
C VAL A 93 10.78 14.75 -13.06
N GLY A 94 11.78 14.52 -13.93
CA GLY A 94 12.33 13.20 -14.20
C GLY A 94 12.90 12.52 -12.94
N PHE A 95 13.61 13.25 -12.08
CA PHE A 95 14.10 12.73 -10.80
C PHE A 95 12.97 12.34 -9.84
N PHE A 96 11.92 13.15 -9.79
CA PHE A 96 10.74 12.82 -8.99
C PHE A 96 10.02 11.57 -9.50
N THR A 97 9.77 11.50 -10.81
CA THR A 97 9.07 10.36 -11.44
C THR A 97 9.88 9.06 -11.35
N ALA A 98 11.19 9.13 -11.20
CA ALA A 98 12.04 7.98 -10.92
C ALA A 98 11.94 7.52 -9.45
N ALA A 99 11.82 8.45 -8.51
CA ALA A 99 11.72 8.17 -7.07
C ALA A 99 10.32 7.64 -6.67
N ASP A 100 9.26 8.15 -7.29
CA ASP A 100 7.88 7.89 -6.91
C ASP A 100 7.48 6.39 -6.97
N PRO A 101 7.73 5.60 -8.02
CA PRO A 101 7.40 4.17 -8.02
C PRO A 101 8.15 3.37 -6.96
N ILE A 102 9.39 3.75 -6.67
CA ILE A 102 10.20 3.07 -5.64
C ILE A 102 9.61 3.34 -4.26
N SER A 103 9.14 4.57 -3.99
CA SER A 103 8.50 4.92 -2.73
C SER A 103 7.26 4.08 -2.42
N ARG A 104 6.59 3.57 -3.45
CA ARG A 104 5.34 2.78 -3.36
C ARG A 104 5.56 1.29 -3.13
N LEU A 105 6.79 0.78 -3.17
CA LEU A 105 7.05 -0.65 -2.96
C LEU A 105 6.47 -1.19 -1.65
N PRO A 106 6.53 -0.49 -0.51
CA PRO A 106 5.92 -0.96 0.73
C PRO A 106 4.38 -1.09 0.66
N LEU A 107 3.71 -0.34 -0.23
CA LEU A 107 2.25 -0.40 -0.38
C LEU A 107 1.73 -1.77 -0.82
N MET A 108 2.55 -2.56 -1.52
CA MET A 108 2.16 -3.91 -1.97
C MET A 108 1.64 -4.78 -0.82
N ILE A 109 2.23 -4.62 0.38
CA ILE A 109 1.80 -5.33 1.57
C ILE A 109 0.42 -4.85 2.01
N SER A 110 0.21 -3.53 2.08
CA SER A 110 -1.08 -2.97 2.49
C SER A 110 -2.19 -3.26 1.50
N ILE A 111 -1.91 -3.26 0.21
CA ILE A 111 -2.87 -3.64 -0.84
C ILE A 111 -3.29 -5.11 -0.66
N SER A 112 -2.33 -5.99 -0.38
CA SER A 112 -2.63 -7.42 -0.12
C SER A 112 -3.50 -7.60 1.12
N VAL A 113 -3.26 -6.85 2.19
CA VAL A 113 -4.13 -6.85 3.38
C VAL A 113 -5.49 -6.24 3.06
N ALA A 114 -5.53 -5.14 2.32
CA ALA A 114 -6.76 -4.43 1.93
C ALA A 114 -7.71 -5.30 1.09
N THR A 115 -7.16 -6.09 0.16
CA THR A 115 -7.95 -7.01 -0.67
C THR A 115 -8.56 -8.16 0.13
N THR A 116 -7.89 -8.62 1.19
CA THR A 116 -8.39 -9.71 2.04
C THR A 116 -9.38 -9.22 3.11
N ILE A 117 -9.18 -8.01 3.64
CA ILE A 117 -10.03 -7.47 4.70
C ILE A 117 -11.40 -7.03 4.17
N LEU A 118 -11.52 -6.61 2.92
CA LEU A 118 -12.77 -6.16 2.33
C LEU A 118 -13.87 -7.22 2.40
N PRO A 119 -13.69 -8.45 1.86
CA PRO A 119 -14.71 -9.50 1.99
C PRO A 119 -14.91 -9.95 3.44
N ALA A 120 -13.83 -10.08 4.23
CA ALA A 120 -13.94 -10.51 5.63
C ALA A 120 -14.73 -9.52 6.49
N SER A 121 -14.52 -8.21 6.31
CA SER A 121 -15.30 -7.18 7.01
C SER A 121 -16.77 -7.13 6.55
N SER A 122 -17.02 -7.35 5.26
CA SER A 122 -18.37 -7.41 4.71
C SER A 122 -19.17 -8.61 5.26
N GLU A 123 -18.55 -9.78 5.36
CA GLU A 123 -19.15 -10.98 5.92
C GLU A 123 -19.45 -10.80 7.40
N ALA A 124 -18.46 -10.40 8.21
CA ALA A 124 -18.63 -10.19 9.64
C ALA A 124 -19.69 -9.13 9.95
N PHE A 125 -19.76 -8.06 9.15
CA PHE A 125 -20.76 -7.01 9.30
C PHE A 125 -22.16 -7.51 8.98
N LYS A 126 -22.35 -8.27 7.91
CA LYS A 126 -23.65 -8.88 7.54
C LYS A 126 -24.16 -9.88 8.58
N LEU A 127 -23.25 -10.65 9.19
CA LEU A 127 -23.56 -11.61 10.24
C LEU A 127 -23.74 -10.96 11.63
N HIS A 128 -23.60 -9.63 11.73
CA HIS A 128 -23.62 -8.87 13.00
C HIS A 128 -22.60 -9.38 14.02
N ASP A 129 -21.52 -10.02 13.56
CA ASP A 129 -20.42 -10.46 14.42
C ASP A 129 -19.40 -9.33 14.63
N ILE A 130 -19.75 -8.44 15.55
CA ILE A 130 -18.92 -7.28 15.90
C ILE A 130 -17.57 -7.72 16.46
N LYS A 131 -17.47 -8.85 17.18
CA LYS A 131 -16.21 -9.34 17.73
C LYS A 131 -15.24 -9.79 16.63
N ALA A 132 -15.74 -10.55 15.66
CA ALA A 132 -14.94 -10.94 14.48
C ALA A 132 -14.50 -9.70 13.69
N LEU A 133 -15.40 -8.74 13.46
CA LEU A 133 -15.09 -7.50 12.76
C LEU A 133 -13.98 -6.72 13.45
N GLN A 134 -14.08 -6.51 14.77
CA GLN A 134 -13.07 -5.83 15.58
C GLN A 134 -11.71 -6.54 15.54
N LYS A 135 -11.72 -7.87 15.59
CA LYS A 135 -10.51 -8.69 15.46
C LYS A 135 -9.85 -8.51 14.07
N TYR A 136 -10.62 -8.58 13.01
CA TYR A 136 -10.11 -8.40 11.64
C TYR A 136 -9.53 -7.00 11.41
N VAL A 137 -10.23 -5.95 11.86
CA VAL A 137 -9.75 -4.56 11.79
C VAL A 137 -8.43 -4.40 12.55
N GLY A 138 -8.38 -4.84 13.81
CA GLY A 138 -7.18 -4.73 14.64
C GLY A 138 -5.98 -5.49 14.07
N GLN A 139 -6.19 -6.71 13.56
CA GLN A 139 -5.14 -7.53 12.95
C GLN A 139 -4.64 -6.92 11.63
N SER A 140 -5.52 -6.35 10.80
CA SER A 140 -5.14 -5.73 9.53
C SER A 140 -4.21 -4.54 9.73
N TYR A 141 -4.54 -3.64 10.65
CA TYR A 141 -3.65 -2.53 11.01
C TYR A 141 -2.33 -3.03 11.60
N LYS A 142 -2.40 -4.00 12.52
CA LYS A 142 -1.21 -4.55 13.18
C LYS A 142 -0.24 -5.17 12.17
N ILE A 143 -0.74 -6.03 11.27
CA ILE A 143 0.09 -6.72 10.26
C ILE A 143 0.66 -5.72 9.26
N SER A 144 -0.16 -4.82 8.74
CA SER A 144 0.33 -3.85 7.76
C SER A 144 1.40 -2.94 8.36
N LEU A 145 1.14 -2.33 9.52
CA LEU A 145 2.09 -1.42 10.15
C LEU A 145 3.39 -2.11 10.56
N LEU A 146 3.32 -3.38 10.96
CA LEU A 146 4.48 -4.20 11.31
C LEU A 146 5.53 -4.24 10.19
N PHE A 147 5.08 -4.27 8.94
CA PHE A 147 5.98 -4.35 7.79
C PHE A 147 6.17 -3.00 7.11
N VAL A 148 5.11 -2.23 6.90
CA VAL A 148 5.16 -1.00 6.09
C VAL A 148 5.98 0.09 6.78
N VAL A 149 5.79 0.29 8.09
CA VAL A 149 6.50 1.35 8.81
C VAL A 149 8.01 1.19 8.75
N PRO A 150 8.60 0.02 9.11
CA PRO A 150 10.05 -0.15 9.01
C PRO A 150 10.56 -0.12 7.57
N MET A 151 9.78 -0.63 6.58
CA MET A 151 10.17 -0.56 5.18
C MET A 151 10.21 0.88 4.67
N CYS A 152 9.24 1.71 5.02
CA CYS A 152 9.20 3.13 4.62
C CYS A 152 10.35 3.91 5.27
N ILE A 153 10.62 3.71 6.55
CA ILE A 153 11.74 4.35 7.24
C ILE A 153 13.09 3.84 6.69
N GLY A 154 13.21 2.53 6.45
CA GLY A 154 14.39 1.95 5.79
C GLY A 154 14.63 2.57 4.41
N LEU A 155 13.59 2.69 3.60
CA LEU A 155 13.65 3.30 2.28
C LEU A 155 14.03 4.79 2.34
N ALA A 156 13.51 5.53 3.34
CA ALA A 156 13.89 6.92 3.56
C ALA A 156 15.37 7.07 3.97
N LEU A 157 15.87 6.19 4.84
CA LEU A 157 17.28 6.19 5.28
C LEU A 157 18.26 5.82 4.17
N PHE A 158 17.90 4.85 3.34
CA PHE A 158 18.72 4.33 2.24
C PHE A 158 18.28 4.89 0.89
N ALA A 159 17.63 6.07 0.82
CA ALA A 159 17.14 6.64 -0.41
C ALA A 159 18.26 6.86 -1.46
N VAL A 160 19.40 7.40 -1.03
CA VAL A 160 20.57 7.63 -1.91
C VAL A 160 21.10 6.32 -2.50
N PRO A 161 21.53 5.31 -1.73
CA PRO A 161 22.05 4.07 -2.28
C PRO A 161 20.98 3.29 -3.06
N THR A 162 19.71 3.41 -2.71
CA THR A 162 18.62 2.80 -3.47
C THR A 162 18.57 3.36 -4.89
N LEU A 163 18.56 4.68 -5.06
CA LEU A 163 18.56 5.28 -6.39
C LEU A 163 19.85 4.98 -7.17
N GLN A 164 21.00 4.91 -6.50
CA GLN A 164 22.26 4.53 -7.12
C GLN A 164 22.23 3.10 -7.68
N VAL A 165 21.59 2.18 -6.98
CA VAL A 165 21.46 0.79 -7.43
C VAL A 165 20.45 0.66 -8.56
N PHE A 166 19.27 1.30 -8.45
CA PHE A 166 18.23 1.24 -9.48
C PHE A 166 18.64 1.97 -10.77
N TYR A 167 19.35 3.09 -10.64
CA TYR A 167 19.75 3.95 -11.77
C TYR A 167 21.26 4.04 -11.92
N PHE A 168 21.96 2.90 -11.80
CA PHE A 168 23.44 2.84 -11.83
C PHE A 168 24.06 3.41 -13.12
N LYS A 169 23.33 3.41 -14.25
CA LYS A 169 23.78 3.99 -15.51
C LYS A 169 23.72 5.52 -15.56
N ASN A 170 22.90 6.14 -14.71
CA ASN A 170 22.73 7.59 -14.69
C ASN A 170 22.71 8.11 -13.24
N PRO A 171 23.89 8.51 -12.71
CA PRO A 171 24.02 8.97 -11.33
C PRO A 171 23.18 10.20 -10.96
N SER A 172 22.75 11.01 -11.95
CA SER A 172 21.97 12.22 -11.70
C SER A 172 20.62 11.95 -11.02
N TYR A 173 20.08 10.73 -11.13
CA TYR A 173 18.84 10.36 -10.45
C TYR A 173 18.94 10.35 -8.93
N VAL A 174 20.14 10.38 -8.36
CA VAL A 174 20.37 10.53 -6.92
C VAL A 174 19.79 11.85 -6.40
N ASN A 175 19.66 12.88 -7.23
CA ASN A 175 18.99 14.13 -6.89
C ASN A 175 17.53 13.94 -6.45
N GLY A 176 16.89 12.82 -6.82
CA GLY A 176 15.57 12.41 -6.36
C GLY A 176 15.51 11.82 -4.95
N ALA A 177 16.66 11.63 -4.26
CA ALA A 177 16.71 10.93 -2.98
C ALA A 177 15.90 11.61 -1.87
N ALA A 178 15.94 12.94 -1.80
CA ALA A 178 15.14 13.69 -0.83
C ALA A 178 13.62 13.47 -1.07
N ALA A 179 13.19 13.50 -2.33
CA ALA A 179 11.80 13.23 -2.69
C ALA A 179 11.41 11.77 -2.34
N LEU A 180 12.28 10.80 -2.64
CA LEU A 180 12.06 9.39 -2.29
C LEU A 180 11.86 9.21 -0.79
N GLY A 181 12.73 9.79 0.05
CA GLY A 181 12.63 9.70 1.50
C GLY A 181 11.33 10.28 2.06
N ILE A 182 10.92 11.46 1.57
CA ILE A 182 9.69 12.13 2.00
C ILE A 182 8.46 11.32 1.54
N LEU A 183 8.44 10.89 0.27
CA LEU A 183 7.35 10.07 -0.26
C LEU A 183 7.22 8.73 0.50
N ALA A 184 8.32 8.07 0.83
CA ALA A 184 8.29 6.83 1.60
C ALA A 184 7.57 6.99 2.94
N ILE A 185 7.80 8.12 3.64
CA ILE A 185 7.03 8.45 4.86
C ILE A 185 5.54 8.64 4.53
N GLY A 186 5.22 9.35 3.45
CA GLY A 186 3.86 9.53 2.97
C GLY A 186 3.14 8.22 2.66
N MET A 187 3.86 7.23 2.13
CA MET A 187 3.30 5.90 1.85
C MET A 187 2.90 5.14 3.11
N THR A 188 3.48 5.44 4.27
CA THR A 188 2.98 4.91 5.56
C THR A 188 1.55 5.40 5.84
N PHE A 189 1.28 6.68 5.65
CA PHE A 189 -0.06 7.25 5.85
C PHE A 189 -1.05 6.73 4.81
N TYR A 190 -0.61 6.66 3.55
CA TYR A 190 -1.44 6.10 2.48
C TYR A 190 -1.77 4.61 2.70
N SER A 191 -0.84 3.84 3.25
CA SER A 191 -1.08 2.43 3.62
C SER A 191 -2.20 2.26 4.63
N ILE A 192 -2.20 3.09 5.67
CA ILE A 192 -3.28 3.10 6.68
C ILE A 192 -4.60 3.51 6.03
N PHE A 193 -4.57 4.53 5.18
CA PHE A 193 -5.74 4.99 4.42
C PHE A 193 -6.31 3.87 3.54
N ALA A 194 -5.48 3.13 2.78
CA ALA A 194 -5.91 2.07 1.88
C ALA A 194 -6.63 0.93 2.62
N ILE A 195 -6.10 0.51 3.77
CA ILE A 195 -6.76 -0.50 4.61
C ILE A 195 -8.08 0.04 5.17
N SER A 196 -8.07 1.27 5.67
CA SER A 196 -9.26 1.93 6.20
C SER A 196 -10.35 2.04 5.15
N THR A 197 -9.99 2.38 3.92
CA THR A 197 -10.89 2.42 2.76
C THR A 197 -11.57 1.08 2.52
N SER A 198 -10.79 -0.02 2.51
CA SER A 198 -11.32 -1.36 2.29
C SER A 198 -12.26 -1.81 3.40
N ILE A 199 -11.96 -1.46 4.66
CA ILE A 199 -12.85 -1.75 5.80
C ILE A 199 -14.16 -0.97 5.66
N VAL A 200 -14.11 0.34 5.41
CA VAL A 200 -15.31 1.19 5.27
C VAL A 200 -16.17 0.76 4.09
N GLN A 201 -15.55 0.35 2.98
CA GLN A 201 -16.25 -0.23 1.82
C GLN A 201 -16.90 -1.57 2.18
N GLY A 202 -16.19 -2.45 2.90
CA GLY A 202 -16.71 -3.73 3.37
C GLY A 202 -17.93 -3.60 4.29
N VAL A 203 -17.96 -2.58 5.14
CA VAL A 203 -19.10 -2.23 6.01
C VAL A 203 -20.24 -1.54 5.24
N GLY A 204 -20.14 -1.41 3.91
CA GLY A 204 -21.21 -0.91 3.05
C GLY A 204 -21.27 0.61 2.85
N ASN A 205 -20.21 1.35 3.20
CA ASN A 205 -20.14 2.79 3.08
C ASN A 205 -19.10 3.29 2.06
N PRO A 206 -19.13 2.91 0.77
CA PRO A 206 -18.10 3.24 -0.22
C PRO A 206 -18.01 4.74 -0.54
N ARG A 207 -19.04 5.52 -0.24
CA ARG A 207 -19.06 6.97 -0.49
C ARG A 207 -18.10 7.74 0.41
N ILE A 208 -17.85 7.27 1.64
CA ILE A 208 -16.99 7.96 2.59
C ILE A 208 -15.54 8.00 2.07
N PRO A 209 -14.88 6.87 1.73
CA PRO A 209 -13.54 6.90 1.14
C PRO A 209 -13.48 7.67 -0.18
N MET A 210 -14.53 7.61 -1.00
CA MET A 210 -14.62 8.39 -2.24
C MET A 210 -14.48 9.90 -1.98
N TYR A 211 -15.25 10.47 -1.04
CA TYR A 211 -15.16 11.89 -0.72
C TYR A 211 -13.80 12.25 -0.13
N ILE A 212 -13.25 11.40 0.75
CA ILE A 212 -11.93 11.63 1.35
C ILE A 212 -10.85 11.62 0.27
N LEU A 213 -10.92 10.71 -0.70
CA LEU A 213 -9.94 10.60 -1.76
C LEU A 213 -10.02 11.76 -2.76
N VAL A 214 -11.24 12.21 -3.09
CA VAL A 214 -11.45 13.42 -3.92
C VAL A 214 -10.88 14.66 -3.21
N PHE A 215 -11.17 14.83 -1.92
CA PHE A 215 -10.56 15.89 -1.11
C PHE A 215 -9.03 15.79 -1.10
N GLY A 216 -8.48 14.58 -0.92
CA GLY A 216 -7.05 14.34 -0.91
C GLY A 216 -6.38 14.67 -2.25
N SER A 217 -7.00 14.34 -3.39
CA SER A 217 -6.46 14.69 -4.70
C SER A 217 -6.44 16.21 -4.93
N ILE A 218 -7.48 16.91 -4.52
CA ILE A 218 -7.52 18.39 -4.57
C ILE A 218 -6.44 18.96 -3.65
N ALA A 219 -6.34 18.47 -2.41
CA ALA A 219 -5.33 18.92 -1.45
C ALA A 219 -3.91 18.69 -1.99
N THR A 220 -3.62 17.54 -2.62
CA THR A 220 -2.33 17.27 -3.27
C THR A 220 -2.04 18.30 -4.34
N GLY A 221 -3.00 18.64 -5.19
CA GLY A 221 -2.84 19.64 -6.25
C GLY A 221 -2.54 21.03 -5.69
N VAL A 222 -3.34 21.48 -4.73
CA VAL A 222 -3.18 22.81 -4.10
C VAL A 222 -1.86 22.90 -3.33
N LEU A 223 -1.54 21.91 -2.51
CA LEU A 223 -0.28 21.89 -1.75
C LEU A 223 0.94 21.80 -2.68
N SER A 224 0.87 21.02 -3.76
CA SER A 224 1.94 20.97 -4.77
C SER A 224 2.13 22.30 -5.46
N TRP A 225 1.03 23.02 -5.77
CA TRP A 225 1.09 24.34 -6.39
C TRP A 225 1.79 25.38 -5.50
N ILE A 226 1.63 25.28 -4.17
CA ILE A 226 2.26 26.17 -3.20
C ILE A 226 3.71 25.76 -2.91
N LEU A 227 3.95 24.46 -2.69
CA LEU A 227 5.25 23.98 -2.19
C LEU A 227 6.27 23.68 -3.30
N ALA A 228 5.85 23.30 -4.50
CA ALA A 228 6.78 22.97 -5.57
C ALA A 228 7.65 24.17 -6.02
N PRO A 229 7.14 25.39 -6.16
CA PRO A 229 7.97 26.55 -6.50
C PRO A 229 9.01 26.89 -5.41
N ILE A 230 8.73 26.58 -4.13
CA ILE A 230 9.56 26.96 -2.99
C ILE A 230 10.63 25.89 -2.69
N LEU A 231 10.23 24.61 -2.68
CA LEU A 231 11.05 23.49 -2.25
C LEU A 231 11.43 22.55 -3.40
N GLY A 232 11.09 22.89 -4.65
CA GLY A 232 11.40 22.04 -5.79
C GLY A 232 10.67 20.68 -5.71
N ILE A 233 11.37 19.61 -6.10
CA ILE A 233 10.83 18.24 -6.07
C ILE A 233 10.50 17.74 -4.66
N ALA A 234 11.23 18.21 -3.64
CA ALA A 234 10.90 17.93 -2.24
C ALA A 234 9.56 18.57 -1.84
N GLY A 235 9.22 19.72 -2.43
CA GLY A 235 7.92 20.38 -2.23
C GLY A 235 6.76 19.54 -2.74
N GLY A 236 6.89 18.92 -3.91
CA GLY A 236 5.89 17.98 -4.42
C GLY A 236 5.77 16.72 -3.55
N ALA A 237 6.88 16.19 -3.08
CA ALA A 237 6.89 15.04 -2.17
C ALA A 237 6.23 15.36 -0.81
N THR A 238 6.50 16.53 -0.23
CA THR A 238 5.88 16.97 1.02
C THR A 238 4.37 17.23 0.84
N ALA A 239 3.96 17.83 -0.28
CA ALA A 239 2.55 18.02 -0.61
C ALA A 239 1.78 16.69 -0.63
N THR A 240 2.30 15.69 -1.32
CA THR A 240 1.72 14.36 -1.38
C THR A 240 1.67 13.70 0.01
N THR A 241 2.74 13.82 0.79
CA THR A 241 2.83 13.25 2.15
C THR A 241 1.80 13.87 3.10
N ILE A 242 1.65 15.19 3.07
CA ILE A 242 0.64 15.92 3.87
C ILE A 242 -0.76 15.51 3.43
N ALA A 243 -1.04 15.42 2.13
CA ALA A 243 -2.34 15.00 1.63
C ALA A 243 -2.67 13.55 2.07
N CYS A 244 -1.72 12.63 2.02
CA CYS A 244 -1.90 11.27 2.52
C CYS A 244 -2.23 11.25 4.02
N PHE A 245 -1.57 12.09 4.82
CA PHE A 245 -1.89 12.24 6.24
C PHE A 245 -3.31 12.79 6.46
N LEU A 246 -3.69 13.84 5.72
CA LEU A 246 -5.02 14.44 5.80
C LEU A 246 -6.14 13.48 5.40
N MET A 247 -5.89 12.55 4.48
CA MET A 247 -6.84 11.50 4.12
C MET A 247 -6.91 10.39 5.16
N MET A 248 -5.76 10.00 5.72
CA MET A 248 -5.68 8.94 6.71
C MET A 248 -6.54 9.24 7.94
N VAL A 249 -6.44 10.47 8.49
CA VAL A 249 -7.10 10.83 9.74
C VAL A 249 -8.63 10.65 9.71
N PRO A 250 -9.38 11.25 8.77
CA PRO A 250 -10.83 11.07 8.71
C PRO A 250 -11.23 9.63 8.37
N CYS A 251 -10.46 8.94 7.51
CA CYS A 251 -10.79 7.56 7.15
C CYS A 251 -10.68 6.62 8.36
N VAL A 252 -9.62 6.73 9.14
CA VAL A 252 -9.41 5.99 10.39
C VAL A 252 -10.51 6.31 11.41
N TYR A 253 -10.90 7.58 11.54
CA TYR A 253 -12.02 7.98 12.40
C TYR A 253 -13.32 7.25 12.02
N PHE A 254 -13.66 7.20 10.72
CA PHE A 254 -14.85 6.49 10.26
C PHE A 254 -14.76 4.98 10.46
N VAL A 255 -13.58 4.36 10.30
CA VAL A 255 -13.40 2.94 10.63
C VAL A 255 -13.79 2.69 12.09
N PHE A 256 -13.20 3.43 13.04
CA PHE A 256 -13.45 3.20 14.46
C PHE A 256 -14.91 3.51 14.85
N LYS A 257 -15.53 4.51 14.23
CA LYS A 257 -16.94 4.85 14.44
C LYS A 257 -17.89 3.77 13.93
N LEU A 258 -17.63 3.20 12.73
CA LEU A 258 -18.52 2.23 12.09
C LEU A 258 -18.35 0.80 12.59
N THR A 259 -17.15 0.46 13.06
CA THR A 259 -16.83 -0.90 13.54
C THR A 259 -16.81 -1.01 15.05
N GLU A 260 -16.99 0.11 15.77
CA GLU A 260 -16.87 0.19 17.24
C GLU A 260 -15.56 -0.41 17.78
N THR A 261 -14.50 -0.40 16.94
CA THR A 261 -13.21 -0.97 17.26
C THR A 261 -12.37 0.05 18.02
N LYS A 262 -11.63 -0.43 19.02
CA LYS A 262 -10.59 0.40 19.67
C LYS A 262 -9.31 0.36 18.86
N ALA A 263 -8.68 1.52 18.70
CA ALA A 263 -7.40 1.61 18.01
C ALA A 263 -6.36 0.68 18.67
N PRO A 264 -5.55 -0.07 17.91
CA PRO A 264 -4.50 -0.93 18.46
C PRO A 264 -3.27 -0.09 18.88
N THR A 265 -3.50 0.93 19.72
CA THR A 265 -2.51 1.95 20.10
C THR A 265 -1.23 1.35 20.66
N MET A 266 -1.34 0.34 21.53
CA MET A 266 -0.18 -0.31 22.12
C MET A 266 0.68 -1.03 21.07
N ALA A 267 0.07 -1.67 20.08
CA ALA A 267 0.80 -2.31 18.98
C ALA A 267 1.50 -1.26 18.10
N VAL A 268 0.80 -0.16 17.80
CA VAL A 268 1.36 0.96 17.02
C VAL A 268 2.57 1.57 17.74
N VAL A 269 2.45 1.89 19.02
CA VAL A 269 3.54 2.45 19.82
C VAL A 269 4.76 1.52 19.86
N LYS A 270 4.55 0.23 20.05
CA LYS A 270 5.64 -0.76 20.03
C LYS A 270 6.34 -0.85 18.69
N ILE A 271 5.59 -0.81 17.58
CA ILE A 271 6.15 -0.77 16.21
C ILE A 271 6.96 0.50 16.01
N LEU A 272 6.44 1.66 16.43
CA LEU A 272 7.15 2.94 16.29
C LEU A 272 8.46 2.95 17.09
N ILE A 273 8.45 2.45 18.33
CA ILE A 273 9.67 2.34 19.14
C ILE A 273 10.69 1.42 18.46
N ALA A 274 10.28 0.23 18.02
CA ALA A 274 11.17 -0.71 17.35
C ALA A 274 11.73 -0.13 16.04
N THR A 275 10.90 0.59 15.28
CA THR A 275 11.31 1.26 14.04
C THR A 275 12.26 2.43 14.33
N PHE A 276 12.03 3.17 15.40
CA PHE A 276 12.94 4.25 15.83
C PHE A 276 14.33 3.71 16.19
N ILE A 277 14.39 2.61 16.95
CA ILE A 277 15.66 1.94 17.28
C ILE A 277 16.36 1.48 15.98
N MET A 278 15.64 0.82 15.10
CA MET A 278 16.14 0.41 13.79
C MET A 278 16.68 1.61 13.00
N GLY A 279 15.92 2.71 12.97
CA GLY A 279 16.26 3.93 12.26
C GLY A 279 17.52 4.59 12.82
N ALA A 280 17.63 4.67 14.14
CA ALA A 280 18.81 5.20 14.83
C ALA A 280 20.07 4.40 14.51
N VAL A 281 19.99 3.07 14.54
CA VAL A 281 21.12 2.20 14.17
C VAL A 281 21.42 2.30 12.67
N GLY A 282 20.39 2.30 11.81
CA GLY A 282 20.53 2.42 10.36
C GLY A 282 21.15 3.75 9.91
N TYR A 283 21.03 4.81 10.73
CA TYR A 283 21.64 6.10 10.44
C TYR A 283 23.16 6.03 10.39
N PHE A 284 23.78 5.19 11.21
CA PHE A 284 25.23 5.01 11.28
C PHE A 284 25.81 4.10 10.18
N ILE A 285 24.96 3.43 9.40
CA ILE A 285 25.41 2.57 8.30
C ILE A 285 25.85 3.44 7.12
N PRO A 286 27.01 3.15 6.48
CA PRO A 286 27.46 3.88 5.30
C PRO A 286 26.43 3.84 4.16
N LYS A 287 26.13 5.01 3.59
CA LYS A 287 25.11 5.17 2.53
C LYS A 287 25.68 4.99 1.13
N THR A 288 26.42 3.89 0.93
CA THR A 288 27.00 3.52 -0.37
C THR A 288 26.23 2.35 -0.99
N PRO A 289 26.25 2.17 -2.32
CA PRO A 289 25.51 1.10 -3.00
C PRO A 289 25.88 -0.30 -2.49
N ILE A 290 27.14 -0.53 -2.12
CA ILE A 290 27.62 -1.82 -1.62
C ILE A 290 26.99 -2.18 -0.27
N TRP A 291 26.74 -1.19 0.57
CA TRP A 291 26.15 -1.37 1.89
C TRP A 291 24.60 -1.41 1.88
N LEU A 292 23.96 -1.23 0.71
CA LEU A 292 22.50 -1.24 0.63
C LEU A 292 21.91 -2.57 1.13
N PHE A 293 22.29 -3.69 0.53
CA PHE A 293 21.74 -5.00 0.89
C PHE A 293 22.17 -5.47 2.28
N PRO A 294 23.48 -5.42 2.65
CA PRO A 294 23.89 -5.72 4.02
C PRO A 294 23.23 -4.83 5.06
N GLY A 295 23.10 -3.53 4.78
CA GLY A 295 22.47 -2.57 5.66
C GLY A 295 20.99 -2.85 5.87
N ILE A 296 20.24 -3.17 4.83
CA ILE A 296 18.82 -3.57 4.94
C ILE A 296 18.69 -4.84 5.81
N ILE A 297 19.52 -5.86 5.55
CA ILE A 297 19.47 -7.11 6.33
C ILE A 297 19.79 -6.83 7.81
N PHE A 298 20.81 -6.02 8.07
CA PHE A 298 21.16 -5.64 9.43
C PHE A 298 20.04 -4.85 10.14
N CYS A 299 19.44 -3.89 9.46
CA CYS A 299 18.29 -3.14 9.97
C CYS A 299 17.08 -4.08 10.25
N MET A 300 16.81 -5.05 9.38
CA MET A 300 15.75 -6.06 9.63
C MET A 300 16.02 -6.87 10.89
N ILE A 301 17.27 -7.28 11.11
CA ILE A 301 17.67 -8.01 12.31
C ILE A 301 17.48 -7.13 13.56
N VAL A 302 17.97 -5.90 13.52
CA VAL A 302 17.81 -4.94 14.64
C VAL A 302 16.33 -4.69 14.93
N TYR A 303 15.51 -4.51 13.90
CA TYR A 303 14.07 -4.32 14.05
C TYR A 303 13.40 -5.52 14.72
N PHE A 304 13.71 -6.73 14.27
CA PHE A 304 13.16 -7.96 14.84
C PHE A 304 13.53 -8.10 16.32
N PHE A 305 14.80 -7.88 16.69
CA PHE A 305 15.23 -7.90 18.08
C PHE A 305 14.55 -6.80 18.91
N SER A 306 14.39 -5.61 18.36
CA SER A 306 13.69 -4.51 19.02
C SER A 306 12.21 -4.85 19.31
N LEU A 307 11.53 -5.54 18.38
CA LEU A 307 10.17 -6.03 18.61
C LEU A 307 10.08 -7.03 19.77
N ILE A 308 11.07 -7.93 19.89
CA ILE A 308 11.15 -8.86 21.02
C ILE A 308 11.37 -8.10 22.33
N LEU A 309 12.29 -7.12 22.35
CA LEU A 309 12.57 -6.32 23.55
C LEU A 309 11.34 -5.55 24.05
N VAL A 310 10.53 -5.02 23.12
CA VAL A 310 9.30 -4.28 23.44
C VAL A 310 8.11 -5.23 23.73
N LYS A 311 8.34 -6.54 23.69
CA LYS A 311 7.30 -7.57 23.92
C LYS A 311 6.08 -7.36 23.01
N PHE A 312 6.34 -7.30 21.69
CA PHE A 312 5.30 -7.05 20.70
C PHE A 312 4.38 -8.24 20.48
N PHE A 313 4.93 -9.47 20.49
CA PHE A 313 4.20 -10.68 20.11
C PHE A 313 3.28 -11.17 21.22
N ALA A 314 1.98 -11.31 20.94
CA ALA A 314 1.05 -12.01 21.82
C ALA A 314 1.10 -13.52 21.52
N LYS A 315 0.68 -14.37 22.49
CA LYS A 315 0.61 -15.83 22.27
C LYS A 315 -0.20 -16.23 21.04
N GLU A 316 -1.30 -15.50 20.80
CA GLU A 316 -2.17 -15.71 19.64
C GLU A 316 -1.48 -15.40 18.30
N ASP A 317 -0.59 -14.39 18.28
CA ASP A 317 0.17 -14.02 17.09
C ASP A 317 1.16 -15.13 16.72
N ILE A 318 1.84 -15.70 17.72
CA ILE A 318 2.80 -16.81 17.52
C ILE A 318 2.07 -18.05 16.99
N ALA A 319 0.91 -18.37 17.52
CA ALA A 319 0.09 -19.48 17.05
C ALA A 319 -0.34 -19.30 15.58
N THR A 320 -0.77 -18.08 15.24
CA THR A 320 -1.17 -17.72 13.87
C THR A 320 0.01 -17.79 12.90
N LEU A 321 1.16 -17.22 13.27
CA LEU A 321 2.39 -17.26 12.46
C LEU A 321 2.91 -18.70 12.29
N ARG A 322 2.78 -19.55 13.31
CA ARG A 322 3.14 -20.97 13.23
C ARG A 322 2.24 -21.73 12.25
N GLY A 323 0.96 -21.39 12.19
CA GLY A 323 0.02 -21.94 11.21
C GLY A 323 0.39 -21.58 9.76
N TYR A 324 0.87 -20.36 9.55
CA TYR A 324 1.35 -19.93 8.22
C TYR A 324 2.73 -20.48 7.89
N SER A 325 3.61 -20.66 8.87
CA SER A 325 4.97 -21.14 8.64
C SER A 325 4.98 -22.54 8.03
N SER A 326 4.01 -23.40 8.35
CA SER A 326 3.87 -24.74 7.78
C SER A 326 3.72 -24.75 6.25
N LYS A 327 3.25 -23.65 5.66
CA LYS A 327 3.05 -23.47 4.21
C LYS A 327 4.29 -22.91 3.48
N LEU A 328 5.34 -22.49 4.22
CA LEU A 328 6.53 -21.83 3.67
C LEU A 328 7.65 -22.82 3.21
N GLY A 329 7.38 -24.13 3.16
CA GLY A 329 8.34 -25.11 2.68
C GLY A 329 9.67 -25.11 3.48
N PRO A 330 10.84 -25.03 2.83
CA PRO A 330 12.14 -25.09 3.52
C PRO A 330 12.38 -23.92 4.49
N LEU A 331 11.76 -22.76 4.27
CA LEU A 331 11.83 -21.59 5.16
C LEU A 331 11.08 -21.81 6.48
N ALA A 332 10.16 -22.78 6.53
CA ALA A 332 9.41 -23.13 7.75
C ALA A 332 10.32 -23.44 8.94
N LYS A 333 11.44 -24.12 8.72
CA LYS A 333 12.41 -24.47 9.78
C LYS A 333 13.04 -23.22 10.41
N ILE A 334 13.39 -22.22 9.60
CA ILE A 334 14.01 -20.97 10.05
C ILE A 334 12.97 -20.15 10.83
N VAL A 335 11.76 -19.99 10.28
CA VAL A 335 10.67 -19.26 10.91
C VAL A 335 10.27 -19.89 12.24
N ASN A 336 10.11 -21.20 12.31
CA ASN A 336 9.78 -21.90 13.55
C ASN A 336 10.90 -21.81 14.60
N LYS A 337 12.17 -21.80 14.20
CA LYS A 337 13.30 -21.58 15.13
C LYS A 337 13.27 -20.19 15.71
N LEU A 338 12.95 -19.17 14.91
CA LEU A 338 12.78 -17.78 15.37
C LEU A 338 11.57 -17.66 16.30
N LEU A 339 10.41 -18.25 15.95
CA LEU A 339 9.22 -18.25 16.79
C LEU A 339 9.44 -18.93 18.14
N ASN A 340 10.17 -20.05 18.18
CA ASN A 340 10.54 -20.72 19.43
C ASN A 340 11.46 -19.83 20.28
N LEU A 341 12.35 -19.07 19.67
CA LEU A 341 13.23 -18.13 20.37
C LEU A 341 12.41 -16.97 20.97
N VAL A 342 11.46 -16.43 20.23
CA VAL A 342 10.51 -15.40 20.71
C VAL A 342 9.71 -15.93 21.90
N GLU A 343 9.14 -17.14 21.76
CA GLU A 343 8.35 -17.79 22.80
C GLU A 343 9.16 -18.02 24.09
N LYS A 344 10.41 -18.44 23.95
CA LYS A 344 11.33 -18.65 25.07
C LYS A 344 11.71 -17.35 25.79
N ILE A 345 11.86 -16.23 25.04
CA ILE A 345 12.24 -14.92 25.62
C ILE A 345 11.03 -14.21 26.24
N GLU A 346 9.90 -14.16 25.55
CA GLU A 346 8.73 -13.40 25.99
C GLU A 346 7.92 -14.10 27.08
N PHE A 347 7.91 -15.43 27.12
CA PHE A 347 7.03 -16.21 28.02
C PHE A 347 7.77 -17.06 29.05
N ARG A 348 9.11 -16.94 29.16
CA ARG A 348 9.92 -17.69 30.14
C ARG A 348 9.73 -17.26 31.58
N ASN A 349 9.12 -16.09 31.82
CA ASN A 349 8.95 -15.48 33.15
C ASN A 349 7.45 -15.32 33.55
N LYS A 350 6.59 -16.22 33.11
CA LYS A 350 5.23 -16.34 33.63
C LYS A 350 4.93 -17.75 34.09
#